data_49b68f5b81a552dd6436a18a9060037d
#
_entry.id   49b68f5b81a552dd6436a18a9060037d
#
_cell.length_a   1.000
_cell.length_b   1.000
_cell.length_c   1.000
_cell.angle_alpha   90.00
_cell.angle_beta   90.00
_cell.angle_gamma   90.00
#
_symmetry.space_group_name_H-M   'P 1'
#
loop_
_entity.id
_entity.type
_entity.pdbx_description
1 polymer ?
#
loop_
_entity_poly.entity_id
_entity_poly.type
_entity_poly.pdbx_seq_one_letter_code
_entity_poly.pdbx_strand_id
1 'polypeptide(L)'
;MEETGQKDKKEVMPSIFRSVPKWQDLRFYQKAEVLYHLTYVFCERFLPSRGDRTVDQMVQAARSGKQNIVEGSEDGKTSTAMEVNLLNVARSSIGELRQDFEDFIKSRHLPLWTPIDKRFQPMQDYTKKHNHLSEYEPYFQQWSAEEMANVGLTLCYQVDAMMNRYLKKVEEIFIKEGGVKERMHKARTAYRKQQDERLAQLELTVPQLRQQLSAATAEAKRWQAAYEDLKQRALNAYNAQQEEIKALKRRLEEQNEE
;
A
#
# COMPACT_ATOMS: atom_id res chain seq x y z
N MET A 1 23.64 4.22 35.80
CA MET A 1 22.64 5.06 35.12
C MET A 1 22.26 4.29 33.86
N GLU A 2 21.23 3.45 33.96
CA GLU A 2 20.69 2.72 32.82
C GLU A 2 19.61 3.56 32.16
N GLU A 3 19.89 4.04 30.95
CA GLU A 3 18.87 4.61 30.08
C GLU A 3 17.99 3.49 29.53
N THR A 4 16.84 3.28 30.14
CA THR A 4 15.77 2.47 29.59
C THR A 4 15.15 3.20 28.41
N GLY A 5 15.71 2.97 27.21
CA GLY A 5 15.13 3.39 25.96
C GLY A 5 13.78 2.71 25.72
N GLN A 6 12.71 3.35 26.15
CA GLN A 6 11.35 2.99 25.81
C GLN A 6 11.16 3.26 24.31
N LYS A 7 11.33 2.24 23.46
CA LYS A 7 10.97 2.31 22.04
C LYS A 7 9.47 2.53 21.96
N ASP A 8 9.06 3.75 21.67
CA ASP A 8 7.68 4.05 21.26
C ASP A 8 7.29 3.10 20.12
N LYS A 9 6.48 2.10 20.43
CA LYS A 9 5.76 1.34 19.41
C LYS A 9 4.82 2.33 18.73
N LYS A 10 5.21 2.88 17.59
CA LYS A 10 4.28 3.59 16.71
C LYS A 10 3.14 2.63 16.40
N GLU A 11 2.02 2.81 17.04
CA GLU A 11 0.79 2.11 16.71
C GLU A 11 0.45 2.46 15.26
N VAL A 12 0.52 1.46 14.38
CA VAL A 12 0.26 1.66 12.95
C VAL A 12 -1.22 1.91 12.79
N MET A 13 -1.57 3.13 12.44
CA MET A 13 -2.95 3.50 12.15
C MET A 13 -3.52 2.60 11.04
N PRO A 14 -4.76 2.10 11.20
CA PRO A 14 -5.38 1.24 10.20
C PRO A 14 -5.51 1.97 8.86
N SER A 15 -5.04 1.33 7.78
CA SER A 15 -5.15 1.88 6.43
C SER A 15 -6.60 1.94 5.97
N ILE A 16 -6.99 3.06 5.37
CA ILE A 16 -8.30 3.24 4.73
C ILE A 16 -8.34 2.48 3.40
N PHE A 17 -7.24 2.53 2.66
CA PHE A 17 -7.13 1.90 1.35
C PHE A 17 -6.66 0.46 1.48
N ARG A 18 -7.24 -0.41 0.66
CA ARG A 18 -6.84 -1.82 0.59
C ARG A 18 -5.53 -1.96 -0.19
N SER A 19 -4.66 -2.84 0.26
CA SER A 19 -3.54 -3.27 -0.55
C SER A 19 -4.05 -4.23 -1.63
N VAL A 20 -3.94 -3.83 -2.89
CA VAL A 20 -4.31 -4.64 -4.06
C VAL A 20 -3.04 -4.92 -4.85
N PRO A 21 -2.84 -6.14 -5.36
CA PRO A 21 -1.73 -6.44 -6.25
C PRO A 21 -1.74 -5.52 -7.47
N LYS A 22 -0.58 -5.20 -8.00
CA LYS A 22 -0.51 -4.50 -9.30
C LYS A 22 -1.10 -5.41 -10.37
N TRP A 23 -1.89 -4.84 -11.28
CA TRP A 23 -2.53 -5.64 -12.34
C TRP A 23 -1.51 -6.37 -13.22
N GLN A 24 -0.31 -5.79 -13.43
CA GLN A 24 0.77 -6.44 -14.18
C GLN A 24 1.24 -7.77 -13.56
N ASP A 25 1.13 -7.90 -12.23
CA ASP A 25 1.55 -9.09 -11.49
C ASP A 25 0.46 -10.18 -11.42
N LEU A 26 -0.75 -9.84 -11.87
CA LEU A 26 -1.87 -10.78 -11.90
C LEU A 26 -1.74 -11.76 -13.06
N ARG A 27 -1.56 -13.04 -12.76
CA ARG A 27 -1.41 -14.09 -13.80
C ARG A 27 -2.57 -14.14 -14.79
N PHE A 28 -3.79 -13.87 -14.34
CA PHE A 28 -4.95 -13.84 -15.24
C PHE A 28 -4.93 -12.60 -16.15
N TYR A 29 -4.33 -11.49 -15.73
CA TYR A 29 -4.07 -10.37 -16.62
C TYR A 29 -3.05 -10.73 -17.69
N GLN A 30 -1.89 -11.28 -17.28
CA GLN A 30 -0.84 -11.70 -18.21
C GLN A 30 -1.39 -12.66 -19.28
N LYS A 31 -2.22 -13.62 -18.88
CA LYS A 31 -2.89 -14.51 -19.85
C LYS A 31 -3.95 -13.82 -20.70
N ALA A 32 -4.69 -12.86 -20.15
CA ALA A 32 -5.64 -12.06 -20.94
C ALA A 32 -4.92 -11.18 -21.97
N GLU A 33 -3.71 -10.73 -21.67
CA GLU A 33 -2.85 -10.03 -22.64
C GLU A 33 -2.41 -10.97 -23.78
N VAL A 34 -1.94 -12.16 -23.46
CA VAL A 34 -1.64 -13.20 -24.47
C VAL A 34 -2.88 -13.47 -25.32
N LEU A 35 -4.03 -13.67 -24.68
CA LEU A 35 -5.29 -13.98 -25.35
C LEU A 35 -5.73 -12.85 -26.30
N TYR A 36 -5.56 -11.58 -25.90
CA TYR A 36 -5.85 -10.45 -26.76
C TYR A 36 -4.98 -10.44 -28.03
N HIS A 37 -3.66 -10.60 -27.89
CA HIS A 37 -2.75 -10.63 -29.03
C HIS A 37 -2.95 -11.86 -29.91
N LEU A 38 -3.16 -13.03 -29.30
CA LEU A 38 -3.51 -14.26 -30.04
C LEU A 38 -4.79 -14.08 -30.86
N THR A 39 -5.83 -13.49 -30.25
CA THR A 39 -7.11 -13.25 -30.94
C THR A 39 -6.93 -12.28 -32.11
N TYR A 40 -6.16 -11.24 -31.92
CA TYR A 40 -5.89 -10.28 -33.01
C TYR A 40 -5.22 -10.97 -34.22
N VAL A 41 -4.13 -11.71 -33.99
CA VAL A 41 -3.43 -12.44 -35.04
C VAL A 41 -4.29 -13.57 -35.62
N PHE A 42 -5.08 -14.24 -34.79
CA PHE A 42 -6.02 -15.27 -35.23
C PHE A 42 -7.04 -14.71 -36.23
N CYS A 43 -7.66 -13.59 -35.89
CA CYS A 43 -8.64 -12.93 -36.74
C CYS A 43 -8.00 -12.49 -38.07
N GLU A 44 -6.81 -11.87 -38.02
CA GLU A 44 -6.08 -11.43 -39.21
C GLU A 44 -5.74 -12.58 -40.16
N ARG A 45 -5.37 -13.74 -39.62
CA ARG A 45 -4.90 -14.87 -40.43
C ARG A 45 -6.03 -15.79 -40.96
N PHE A 46 -7.09 -15.95 -40.19
CA PHE A 46 -8.06 -17.05 -40.42
C PHE A 46 -9.51 -16.61 -40.63
N LEU A 47 -9.83 -15.35 -40.43
CA LEU A 47 -11.15 -14.80 -40.67
C LEU A 47 -11.14 -13.87 -41.88
N PRO A 48 -12.30 -13.71 -42.59
CA PRO A 48 -12.40 -12.81 -43.72
C PRO A 48 -12.14 -11.36 -43.31
N SER A 49 -11.31 -10.63 -44.06
CA SER A 49 -10.95 -9.24 -43.77
C SER A 49 -12.04 -8.22 -43.98
N ARG A 50 -13.15 -8.58 -44.64
CA ARG A 50 -14.29 -7.70 -44.92
C ARG A 50 -15.62 -8.41 -44.74
N GLY A 51 -16.57 -7.70 -44.12
CA GLY A 51 -17.97 -8.14 -44.03
C GLY A 51 -18.31 -9.14 -42.92
N ASP A 52 -17.34 -9.64 -42.19
CA ASP A 52 -17.55 -10.51 -41.05
C ASP A 52 -17.44 -9.75 -39.74
N ARG A 53 -18.59 -9.55 -39.08
CA ARG A 53 -18.65 -8.88 -37.77
C ARG A 53 -17.99 -9.67 -36.65
N THR A 54 -17.73 -10.94 -36.85
CA THR A 54 -17.07 -11.82 -35.87
C THR A 54 -15.67 -11.32 -35.54
N VAL A 55 -14.93 -10.77 -36.51
CA VAL A 55 -13.60 -10.18 -36.28
C VAL A 55 -13.69 -9.07 -35.23
N ASP A 56 -14.57 -8.10 -35.45
CA ASP A 56 -14.73 -6.97 -34.54
C ASP A 56 -15.21 -7.43 -33.15
N GLN A 57 -16.13 -8.41 -33.10
CA GLN A 57 -16.66 -8.96 -31.86
C GLN A 57 -15.59 -9.69 -31.06
N MET A 58 -14.82 -10.59 -31.67
CA MET A 58 -13.73 -11.32 -31.00
C MET A 58 -12.66 -10.38 -30.47
N VAL A 59 -12.17 -9.45 -31.29
CA VAL A 59 -11.15 -8.47 -30.88
C VAL A 59 -11.67 -7.57 -29.77
N GLN A 60 -12.91 -7.09 -29.86
CA GLN A 60 -13.54 -6.28 -28.84
C GLN A 60 -13.73 -7.05 -27.53
N ALA A 61 -14.17 -8.30 -27.56
CA ALA A 61 -14.32 -9.15 -26.40
C ALA A 61 -12.98 -9.40 -25.70
N ALA A 62 -11.93 -9.73 -26.46
CA ALA A 62 -10.59 -9.89 -25.91
C ALA A 62 -10.05 -8.61 -25.28
N ARG A 63 -10.22 -7.46 -25.96
CA ARG A 63 -9.82 -6.14 -25.48
C ARG A 63 -10.58 -5.76 -24.22
N SER A 64 -11.91 -5.92 -24.22
CA SER A 64 -12.78 -5.62 -23.08
C SER A 64 -12.43 -6.48 -21.87
N GLY A 65 -12.20 -7.77 -22.05
CA GLY A 65 -11.76 -8.68 -21.00
C GLY A 65 -10.47 -8.20 -20.34
N LYS A 66 -9.44 -7.88 -21.14
CA LYS A 66 -8.16 -7.37 -20.62
C LYS A 66 -8.32 -6.01 -19.91
N GLN A 67 -9.03 -5.07 -20.50
CA GLN A 67 -9.16 -3.72 -19.98
C GLN A 67 -9.92 -3.66 -18.65
N ASN A 68 -11.02 -4.41 -18.53
CA ASN A 68 -11.78 -4.46 -17.28
C ASN A 68 -11.00 -5.13 -16.12
N ILE A 69 -10.00 -5.98 -16.42
CA ILE A 69 -9.08 -6.48 -15.39
C ILE A 69 -8.20 -5.34 -14.85
N VAL A 70 -7.68 -4.48 -15.72
CA VAL A 70 -6.86 -3.32 -15.33
C VAL A 70 -7.67 -2.37 -14.45
N GLU A 71 -8.81 -1.92 -14.96
CA GLU A 71 -9.70 -0.98 -14.27
C GLU A 71 -10.18 -1.55 -12.92
N GLY A 72 -10.60 -2.81 -12.89
CA GLY A 72 -11.01 -3.48 -11.65
C GLY A 72 -9.90 -3.56 -10.61
N SER A 73 -8.66 -3.81 -11.03
CA SER A 73 -7.50 -3.83 -10.12
C SER A 73 -7.17 -2.43 -9.59
N GLU A 74 -7.30 -1.40 -10.41
CA GLU A 74 -7.04 -0.01 -9.98
C GLU A 74 -8.11 0.48 -9.01
N ASP A 75 -9.38 0.25 -9.33
CA ASP A 75 -10.52 0.65 -8.51
C ASP A 75 -10.62 -0.15 -7.20
N GLY A 76 -10.09 -1.36 -7.16
CA GLY A 76 -10.10 -2.23 -5.99
C GLY A 76 -9.42 -1.65 -4.75
N LYS A 77 -8.54 -0.66 -4.92
CA LYS A 77 -7.91 0.07 -3.80
C LYS A 77 -8.93 0.86 -2.99
N THR A 78 -9.93 1.41 -3.68
CA THR A 78 -10.95 2.32 -3.11
C THR A 78 -12.32 1.65 -2.98
N SER A 79 -12.69 0.77 -3.91
CA SER A 79 -14.03 0.17 -3.98
C SER A 79 -13.96 -1.31 -4.34
N THR A 80 -14.13 -2.18 -3.35
CA THR A 80 -14.26 -3.62 -3.58
C THR A 80 -15.47 -3.97 -4.47
N ALA A 81 -16.56 -3.23 -4.35
CA ALA A 81 -17.74 -3.45 -5.18
C ALA A 81 -17.46 -3.16 -6.68
N MET A 82 -16.72 -2.08 -6.97
CA MET A 82 -16.33 -1.75 -8.33
C MET A 82 -15.37 -2.80 -8.91
N GLU A 83 -14.37 -3.22 -8.13
CA GLU A 83 -13.46 -4.32 -8.51
C GLU A 83 -14.22 -5.58 -8.90
N VAL A 84 -15.16 -6.03 -8.06
CA VAL A 84 -15.99 -7.22 -8.33
C VAL A 84 -16.82 -7.02 -9.60
N ASN A 85 -17.45 -5.88 -9.79
CA ASN A 85 -18.26 -5.59 -10.97
C ASN A 85 -17.42 -5.61 -12.25
N LEU A 86 -16.28 -4.93 -12.28
CA LEU A 86 -15.41 -4.86 -13.46
C LEU A 86 -14.79 -6.22 -13.79
N LEU A 87 -14.39 -6.99 -12.79
CA LEU A 87 -13.91 -8.37 -13.01
C LEU A 87 -15.01 -9.30 -13.51
N ASN A 88 -16.27 -9.11 -13.12
CA ASN A 88 -17.38 -9.86 -13.69
C ASN A 88 -17.66 -9.47 -15.15
N VAL A 89 -17.55 -8.17 -15.49
CA VAL A 89 -17.62 -7.72 -16.90
C VAL A 89 -16.48 -8.33 -17.72
N ALA A 90 -15.26 -8.35 -17.18
CA ALA A 90 -14.13 -9.03 -17.82
C ALA A 90 -14.41 -10.50 -18.09
N ARG A 91 -14.98 -11.21 -17.10
CA ARG A 91 -15.35 -12.63 -17.24
C ARG A 91 -16.42 -12.85 -18.30
N SER A 92 -17.43 -11.98 -18.37
CA SER A 92 -18.46 -12.03 -19.42
C SER A 92 -17.84 -11.90 -20.80
N SER A 93 -16.98 -10.91 -21.00
CA SER A 93 -16.27 -10.69 -22.27
C SER A 93 -15.37 -11.88 -22.67
N ILE A 94 -14.65 -12.47 -21.71
CA ILE A 94 -13.86 -13.70 -21.94
C ILE A 94 -14.78 -14.89 -22.27
N GLY A 95 -15.98 -14.94 -21.67
CA GLY A 95 -17.01 -15.93 -21.96
C GLY A 95 -17.54 -15.83 -23.40
N GLU A 96 -17.78 -14.61 -23.90
CA GLU A 96 -18.15 -14.35 -25.29
C GLU A 96 -17.04 -14.84 -26.25
N LEU A 97 -15.81 -14.39 -26.01
CA LEU A 97 -14.67 -14.81 -26.81
C LEU A 97 -14.47 -16.34 -26.83
N ARG A 98 -14.72 -17.00 -25.70
CA ARG A 98 -14.69 -18.47 -25.64
C ARG A 98 -15.69 -19.10 -26.59
N GLN A 99 -16.92 -18.57 -26.61
CA GLN A 99 -17.98 -19.07 -27.54
C GLN A 99 -17.56 -18.85 -28.98
N ASP A 100 -17.00 -17.72 -29.33
CA ASP A 100 -16.52 -17.43 -30.68
C ASP A 100 -15.47 -18.46 -31.16
N PHE A 101 -14.49 -18.81 -30.29
CA PHE A 101 -13.51 -19.85 -30.59
C PHE A 101 -14.17 -21.24 -30.74
N GLU A 102 -15.12 -21.59 -29.87
CA GLU A 102 -15.88 -22.84 -29.96
C GLU A 102 -16.66 -22.92 -31.28
N ASP A 103 -17.34 -21.86 -31.66
CA ASP A 103 -18.15 -21.78 -32.87
C ASP A 103 -17.29 -21.80 -34.12
N PHE A 104 -16.10 -21.16 -34.09
CA PHE A 104 -15.12 -21.29 -35.17
C PHE A 104 -14.68 -22.76 -35.38
N ILE A 105 -14.30 -23.45 -34.29
CA ILE A 105 -13.91 -24.86 -34.36
C ILE A 105 -15.04 -25.72 -34.95
N LYS A 106 -16.28 -25.53 -34.46
CA LYS A 106 -17.45 -26.29 -34.91
C LYS A 106 -17.81 -26.00 -36.38
N SER A 107 -17.87 -24.72 -36.77
CA SER A 107 -18.27 -24.28 -38.12
C SER A 107 -17.25 -24.70 -39.20
N ARG A 108 -16.00 -24.86 -38.84
CA ARG A 108 -14.92 -25.32 -39.73
C ARG A 108 -14.64 -26.81 -39.63
N HIS A 109 -15.45 -27.56 -38.85
CA HIS A 109 -15.26 -29.01 -38.61
C HIS A 109 -13.85 -29.37 -38.14
N LEU A 110 -13.21 -28.48 -37.36
CA LEU A 110 -11.90 -28.71 -36.79
C LEU A 110 -11.99 -29.59 -35.54
N PRO A 111 -10.95 -30.38 -35.24
CA PRO A 111 -10.89 -31.13 -33.99
C PRO A 111 -10.88 -30.24 -32.76
N LEU A 112 -11.83 -30.42 -31.85
CA LEU A 112 -11.75 -29.89 -30.51
C LEU A 112 -10.86 -30.80 -29.67
N TRP A 113 -9.78 -30.25 -29.12
CA TRP A 113 -8.86 -31.02 -28.29
C TRP A 113 -9.47 -31.27 -26.91
N THR A 114 -9.69 -32.51 -26.63
CA THR A 114 -10.22 -33.01 -25.36
C THR A 114 -9.15 -33.88 -24.67
N PRO A 115 -9.32 -34.30 -23.41
CA PRO A 115 -8.36 -35.19 -22.73
C PRO A 115 -7.97 -36.46 -23.46
N ILE A 116 -8.77 -36.89 -24.48
CA ILE A 116 -8.49 -38.05 -25.33
C ILE A 116 -7.48 -37.68 -26.41
N ASP A 117 -7.42 -36.42 -26.86
CA ASP A 117 -6.46 -36.00 -27.88
C ASP A 117 -5.05 -35.87 -27.26
N LYS A 118 -4.08 -36.50 -27.88
CA LYS A 118 -2.68 -36.51 -27.43
C LYS A 118 -2.05 -35.12 -27.33
N ARG A 119 -2.57 -34.12 -28.01
CA ARG A 119 -2.10 -32.72 -28.02
C ARG A 119 -2.66 -31.92 -26.84
N PHE A 120 -3.76 -32.37 -26.24
CA PHE A 120 -4.43 -31.67 -25.15
C PHE A 120 -3.51 -31.48 -23.92
N GLN A 121 -2.91 -32.57 -23.44
CA GLN A 121 -2.10 -32.50 -22.22
C GLN A 121 -0.84 -31.63 -22.39
N PRO A 122 -0.05 -31.78 -23.47
CA PRO A 122 1.10 -30.87 -23.71
C PRO A 122 0.69 -29.40 -23.80
N MET A 123 -0.42 -29.07 -24.46
CA MET A 123 -0.96 -27.70 -24.54
C MET A 123 -1.37 -27.19 -23.17
N GLN A 124 -2.07 -28.00 -22.38
CA GLN A 124 -2.45 -27.62 -21.01
C GLN A 124 -1.23 -27.36 -20.13
N ASP A 125 -0.20 -28.21 -20.20
CA ASP A 125 1.01 -28.07 -19.41
C ASP A 125 1.81 -26.83 -19.84
N TYR A 126 1.90 -26.57 -21.14
CA TYR A 126 2.51 -25.37 -21.67
C TYR A 126 1.78 -24.13 -21.18
N THR A 127 0.49 -24.02 -21.43
CA THR A 127 -0.30 -22.86 -21.08
C THR A 127 -0.40 -22.62 -19.58
N LYS A 128 -0.30 -23.64 -18.72
CA LYS A 128 -0.23 -23.47 -17.25
C LYS A 128 1.07 -22.88 -16.77
N LYS A 129 2.20 -23.22 -17.42
CA LYS A 129 3.53 -22.77 -17.03
C LYS A 129 3.86 -21.37 -17.56
N HIS A 130 3.42 -21.06 -18.76
CA HIS A 130 3.74 -19.84 -19.49
C HIS A 130 2.61 -18.82 -19.37
N ASN A 131 2.93 -17.57 -18.98
CA ASN A 131 1.94 -16.53 -18.75
C ASN A 131 2.19 -15.27 -19.56
N HIS A 132 3.41 -15.07 -20.08
CA HIS A 132 3.81 -13.83 -20.74
C HIS A 132 3.70 -13.93 -22.25
N LEU A 133 3.36 -12.79 -22.88
CA LEU A 133 3.20 -12.69 -24.33
C LEU A 133 4.41 -13.18 -25.12
N SER A 134 5.62 -12.82 -24.67
CA SER A 134 6.89 -13.22 -25.31
C SER A 134 7.09 -14.73 -25.43
N GLU A 135 6.40 -15.51 -24.61
CA GLU A 135 6.46 -16.98 -24.64
C GLU A 135 5.56 -17.57 -25.74
N TYR A 136 4.59 -16.81 -26.26
CA TYR A 136 3.61 -17.24 -27.26
C TYR A 136 3.83 -16.61 -28.65
N GLU A 137 4.29 -15.35 -28.71
CA GLU A 137 4.49 -14.62 -29.96
C GLU A 137 5.26 -15.40 -31.06
N PRO A 138 6.34 -16.13 -30.73
CA PRO A 138 7.09 -16.90 -31.75
C PRO A 138 6.25 -17.94 -32.48
N TYR A 139 5.17 -18.39 -31.87
CA TYR A 139 4.29 -19.43 -32.42
C TYR A 139 3.11 -18.89 -33.21
N PHE A 140 2.73 -17.62 -33.03
CA PHE A 140 1.52 -17.04 -33.64
C PHE A 140 1.49 -17.15 -35.16
N GLN A 141 2.64 -17.08 -35.80
CA GLN A 141 2.73 -17.24 -37.26
C GLN A 141 2.88 -18.70 -37.71
N GLN A 142 3.23 -19.60 -36.81
CA GLN A 142 3.49 -21.01 -37.09
C GLN A 142 2.25 -21.90 -36.90
N TRP A 143 1.45 -21.56 -35.86
CA TRP A 143 0.27 -22.35 -35.55
C TRP A 143 -0.80 -22.29 -36.65
N SER A 144 -1.41 -23.44 -36.91
CA SER A 144 -2.58 -23.56 -37.74
C SER A 144 -3.82 -22.93 -37.10
N ALA A 145 -4.90 -22.76 -37.84
CA ALA A 145 -6.17 -22.26 -37.33
C ALA A 145 -6.74 -23.17 -36.19
N GLU A 146 -6.58 -24.47 -36.33
CA GLU A 146 -6.97 -25.47 -35.31
C GLU A 146 -6.17 -25.28 -34.02
N GLU A 147 -4.84 -25.15 -34.11
CA GLU A 147 -3.98 -24.96 -32.93
C GLU A 147 -4.27 -23.65 -32.22
N MET A 148 -4.34 -22.56 -32.96
CA MET A 148 -4.63 -21.25 -32.36
C MET A 148 -6.00 -21.19 -31.69
N ALA A 149 -7.02 -21.76 -32.32
CA ALA A 149 -8.37 -21.80 -31.75
C ALA A 149 -8.43 -22.64 -30.46
N ASN A 150 -7.78 -23.80 -30.42
CA ASN A 150 -7.73 -24.64 -29.22
C ASN A 150 -6.90 -24.03 -28.11
N VAL A 151 -5.78 -23.35 -28.42
CA VAL A 151 -4.98 -22.58 -27.43
C VAL A 151 -5.78 -21.38 -26.90
N GLY A 152 -6.43 -20.60 -27.78
CA GLY A 152 -7.29 -19.48 -27.40
C GLY A 152 -8.41 -19.91 -26.46
N LEU A 153 -9.11 -20.99 -26.82
CA LEU A 153 -10.16 -21.61 -26.01
C LEU A 153 -9.63 -22.01 -24.61
N THR A 154 -8.48 -22.67 -24.57
CA THR A 154 -7.83 -23.08 -23.32
C THR A 154 -7.46 -21.89 -22.44
N LEU A 155 -6.92 -20.83 -23.03
CA LEU A 155 -6.58 -19.60 -22.30
C LEU A 155 -7.85 -18.93 -21.74
N CYS A 156 -8.97 -18.89 -22.47
CA CYS A 156 -10.24 -18.38 -21.95
C CYS A 156 -10.68 -19.14 -20.69
N TYR A 157 -10.65 -20.47 -20.69
CA TYR A 157 -10.97 -21.28 -19.51
C TYR A 157 -10.01 -21.00 -18.33
N GLN A 158 -8.73 -20.85 -18.59
CA GLN A 158 -7.73 -20.59 -17.55
C GLN A 158 -7.90 -19.20 -16.94
N VAL A 159 -8.14 -18.17 -17.75
CA VAL A 159 -8.37 -16.79 -17.28
C VAL A 159 -9.63 -16.77 -16.40
N ASP A 160 -10.75 -17.33 -16.86
CA ASP A 160 -11.99 -17.41 -16.08
C ASP A 160 -11.78 -18.13 -14.74
N ALA A 161 -11.14 -19.30 -14.75
CA ALA A 161 -10.86 -20.05 -13.53
C ALA A 161 -9.96 -19.31 -12.53
N MET A 162 -8.98 -18.55 -13.02
CA MET A 162 -8.10 -17.73 -12.16
C MET A 162 -8.86 -16.53 -11.58
N MET A 163 -9.66 -15.83 -12.39
CA MET A 163 -10.49 -14.73 -11.93
C MET A 163 -11.52 -15.18 -10.88
N ASN A 164 -12.15 -16.33 -11.07
CA ASN A 164 -13.05 -16.91 -10.07
C ASN A 164 -12.36 -17.16 -8.72
N ARG A 165 -11.14 -17.69 -8.74
CA ARG A 165 -10.36 -17.89 -7.49
C ARG A 165 -9.96 -16.56 -6.85
N TYR A 166 -9.64 -15.56 -7.65
CA TYR A 166 -9.31 -14.23 -7.16
C TYR A 166 -10.54 -13.56 -6.52
N LEU A 167 -11.69 -13.60 -7.18
CA LEU A 167 -12.95 -13.04 -6.67
C LEU A 167 -13.35 -13.66 -5.32
N LYS A 168 -13.20 -14.96 -5.13
CA LYS A 168 -13.44 -15.61 -3.83
C LYS A 168 -12.55 -15.04 -2.73
N LYS A 169 -11.27 -14.78 -3.02
CA LYS A 169 -10.36 -14.13 -2.05
C LYS A 169 -10.78 -12.70 -1.75
N VAL A 170 -11.22 -11.95 -2.76
CA VAL A 170 -11.73 -10.58 -2.58
C VAL A 170 -12.97 -10.58 -1.68
N GLU A 171 -13.87 -11.53 -1.88
CA GLU A 171 -15.06 -11.73 -1.04
C GLU A 171 -14.68 -12.04 0.42
N GLU A 172 -13.76 -12.98 0.65
CA GLU A 172 -13.27 -13.31 1.99
C GLU A 172 -12.65 -12.11 2.71
N ILE A 173 -11.86 -11.28 1.99
CA ILE A 173 -11.28 -10.06 2.53
C ILE A 173 -12.38 -9.06 2.86
N PHE A 174 -13.36 -8.88 1.97
CA PHE A 174 -14.47 -7.97 2.20
C PHE A 174 -15.29 -8.34 3.44
N ILE A 175 -15.57 -9.63 3.63
CA ILE A 175 -16.31 -10.12 4.82
C ILE A 175 -15.51 -9.87 6.11
N LYS A 176 -14.19 -10.06 6.08
CA LYS A 176 -13.33 -9.91 7.27
C LYS A 176 -13.04 -8.45 7.63
N GLU A 177 -12.76 -7.62 6.64
CA GLU A 177 -12.26 -6.26 6.83
C GLU A 177 -13.33 -5.19 6.65
N GLY A 178 -14.41 -5.53 5.96
CA GLY A 178 -15.45 -4.60 5.54
C GLY A 178 -15.05 -3.77 4.32
N GLY A 179 -15.97 -2.93 3.87
CA GLY A 179 -15.76 -1.98 2.78
C GLY A 179 -14.98 -0.72 3.22
N VAL A 180 -14.83 0.21 2.30
CA VAL A 180 -14.15 1.49 2.57
C VAL A 180 -14.82 2.27 3.72
N LYS A 181 -16.15 2.28 3.79
CA LYS A 181 -16.88 3.02 4.84
C LYS A 181 -16.56 2.48 6.25
N GLU A 182 -16.54 1.16 6.42
CA GLU A 182 -16.21 0.51 7.67
C GLU A 182 -14.74 0.75 8.06
N ARG A 183 -13.82 0.68 7.10
CA ARG A 183 -12.40 0.98 7.35
C ARG A 183 -12.19 2.44 7.72
N MET A 184 -12.87 3.38 7.06
CA MET A 184 -12.84 4.80 7.42
C MET A 184 -13.37 5.03 8.84
N HIS A 185 -14.48 4.37 9.20
CA HIS A 185 -15.05 4.45 10.55
C HIS A 185 -14.07 3.92 11.60
N LYS A 186 -13.49 2.73 11.38
CA LYS A 186 -12.49 2.14 12.27
C LYS A 186 -11.26 3.04 12.45
N ALA A 187 -10.71 3.55 11.34
CA ALA A 187 -9.55 4.44 11.37
C ALA A 187 -9.85 5.74 12.14
N ARG A 188 -11.01 6.35 11.91
CA ARG A 188 -11.43 7.59 12.58
C ARG A 188 -11.68 7.37 14.08
N THR A 189 -12.29 6.24 14.45
CA THR A 189 -12.54 5.87 15.86
C THR A 189 -11.23 5.58 16.58
N ALA A 190 -10.30 4.85 15.97
CA ALA A 190 -9.00 4.59 16.55
C ALA A 190 -8.21 5.90 16.78
N TYR A 191 -8.22 6.82 15.80
CA TYR A 191 -7.58 8.12 15.93
C TYR A 191 -8.16 8.94 17.10
N ARG A 192 -9.49 9.01 17.21
CA ARG A 192 -10.16 9.72 18.33
C ARG A 192 -9.76 9.13 19.67
N LYS A 193 -9.82 7.81 19.80
CA LYS A 193 -9.42 7.12 21.03
C LYS A 193 -7.98 7.46 21.42
N GLN A 194 -7.06 7.46 20.48
CA GLN A 194 -5.66 7.84 20.72
C GLN A 194 -5.53 9.30 21.17
N GLN A 195 -6.32 10.22 20.60
CA GLN A 195 -6.31 11.63 21.02
C GLN A 195 -6.88 11.78 22.44
N ASP A 196 -7.96 11.08 22.76
CA ASP A 196 -8.58 11.10 24.10
C ASP A 196 -7.61 10.54 25.16
N GLU A 197 -6.93 9.44 24.88
CA GLU A 197 -5.90 8.87 25.75
C GLU A 197 -4.73 9.85 25.96
N ARG A 198 -4.27 10.52 24.91
CA ARG A 198 -3.22 11.53 24.99
C ARG A 198 -3.67 12.74 25.81
N LEU A 199 -4.89 13.19 25.62
CA LEU A 199 -5.46 14.29 26.40
C LEU A 199 -5.52 13.94 27.89
N ALA A 200 -6.03 12.75 28.23
CA ALA A 200 -6.08 12.27 29.61
C ALA A 200 -4.69 12.20 30.27
N GLN A 201 -3.68 11.75 29.53
CA GLN A 201 -2.29 11.76 30.02
C GLN A 201 -1.77 13.19 30.27
N LEU A 202 -2.06 14.13 29.39
CA LEU A 202 -1.68 15.53 29.55
C LEU A 202 -2.38 16.18 30.74
N GLU A 203 -3.65 15.89 30.96
CA GLU A 203 -4.43 16.36 32.12
C GLU A 203 -3.83 15.91 33.44
N LEU A 204 -3.21 14.73 33.51
CA LEU A 204 -2.51 14.22 34.68
C LEU A 204 -1.10 14.82 34.82
N THR A 205 -0.36 15.00 33.75
CA THR A 205 1.05 15.41 33.79
C THR A 205 1.23 16.92 33.93
N VAL A 206 0.36 17.74 33.33
CA VAL A 206 0.46 19.21 33.38
C VAL A 206 0.39 19.76 34.81
N PRO A 207 -0.54 19.34 35.70
CA PRO A 207 -0.56 19.78 37.09
C PRO A 207 0.70 19.40 37.85
N GLN A 208 1.23 18.21 37.66
CA GLN A 208 2.47 17.73 38.30
C GLN A 208 3.67 18.60 37.88
N LEU A 209 3.82 18.87 36.58
CA LEU A 209 4.88 19.74 36.07
C LEU A 209 4.75 21.18 36.58
N ARG A 210 3.54 21.72 36.68
CA ARG A 210 3.29 23.04 37.27
C ARG A 210 3.70 23.09 38.72
N GLN A 211 3.43 22.05 39.51
CA GLN A 211 3.87 21.97 40.90
C GLN A 211 5.38 21.90 41.01
N GLN A 212 6.06 21.11 40.22
CA GLN A 212 7.51 21.01 40.17
C GLN A 212 8.15 22.36 39.76
N LEU A 213 7.60 23.02 38.75
CA LEU A 213 8.07 24.34 38.33
C LEU A 213 7.89 25.39 39.43
N SER A 214 6.77 25.37 40.14
CA SER A 214 6.52 26.27 41.26
C SER A 214 7.51 26.05 42.40
N ALA A 215 7.82 24.79 42.74
CA ALA A 215 8.81 24.43 43.75
C ALA A 215 10.23 24.89 43.35
N ALA A 216 10.63 24.58 42.12
CA ALA A 216 11.94 24.97 41.58
C ALA A 216 12.11 26.51 41.50
N THR A 217 11.06 27.24 41.12
CA THR A 217 11.09 28.70 41.10
C THR A 217 11.18 29.31 42.49
N ALA A 218 10.52 28.72 43.49
CA ALA A 218 10.64 29.16 44.88
C ALA A 218 12.05 28.90 45.44
N GLU A 219 12.64 27.76 45.13
CA GLU A 219 14.02 27.44 45.49
C GLU A 219 15.04 28.40 44.85
N ALA A 220 14.90 28.64 43.55
CA ALA A 220 15.75 29.61 42.84
C ALA A 220 15.69 31.00 43.43
N LYS A 221 14.50 31.48 43.83
CA LYS A 221 14.37 32.76 44.53
C LYS A 221 15.05 32.78 45.88
N ARG A 222 15.01 31.68 46.66
CA ARG A 222 15.74 31.56 47.95
C ARG A 222 17.25 31.64 47.73
N TRP A 223 17.77 30.92 46.73
CA TRP A 223 19.20 30.98 46.41
C TRP A 223 19.65 32.34 45.94
N GLN A 224 18.83 33.04 45.16
CA GLN A 224 19.11 34.39 44.70
C GLN A 224 19.17 35.37 45.87
N ALA A 225 18.21 35.29 46.81
CA ALA A 225 18.22 36.12 48.01
C ALA A 225 19.43 35.84 48.90
N ALA A 226 19.80 34.59 49.12
CA ALA A 226 21.00 34.20 49.88
C ALA A 226 22.28 34.67 49.22
N TYR A 227 22.37 34.63 47.91
CA TYR A 227 23.50 35.14 47.15
C TYR A 227 23.65 36.67 47.31
N GLU A 228 22.59 37.44 47.21
CA GLU A 228 22.63 38.88 47.37
C GLU A 228 22.99 39.30 48.83
N ASP A 229 22.48 38.55 49.83
CA ASP A 229 22.87 38.78 51.25
C ASP A 229 24.36 38.48 51.46
N LEU A 230 24.87 37.35 50.93
CA LEU A 230 26.29 37.00 51.01
C LEU A 230 27.19 38.05 50.33
N LYS A 231 26.79 38.51 49.17
CA LYS A 231 27.48 39.55 48.39
C LYS A 231 27.55 40.88 49.19
N GLN A 232 26.43 41.28 49.82
CA GLN A 232 26.38 42.47 50.63
C GLN A 232 27.29 42.36 51.88
N ARG A 233 27.29 41.22 52.57
CA ARG A 233 28.16 40.95 53.71
C ARG A 233 29.65 40.97 53.29
N ALA A 234 29.99 40.37 52.14
CA ALA A 234 31.35 40.42 51.63
C ALA A 234 31.80 41.85 51.30
N LEU A 235 30.94 42.66 50.70
CA LEU A 235 31.20 44.08 50.41
C LEU A 235 31.42 44.90 51.67
N ASN A 236 30.54 44.68 52.66
CA ASN A 236 30.68 45.37 53.95
C ASN A 236 31.98 44.99 54.67
N ALA A 237 32.37 43.72 54.71
CA ALA A 237 33.63 43.28 55.29
C ALA A 237 34.84 43.84 54.53
N TYR A 238 34.82 43.88 53.23
CA TYR A 238 35.85 44.47 52.39
C TYR A 238 36.05 45.98 52.72
N ASN A 239 34.93 46.70 52.77
CA ASN A 239 34.96 48.12 53.08
C ASN A 239 35.51 48.39 54.51
N ALA A 240 35.11 47.57 55.50
CA ALA A 240 35.64 47.64 56.87
C ALA A 240 37.17 47.37 56.92
N GLN A 241 37.66 46.39 56.21
CA GLN A 241 39.10 46.12 56.07
C GLN A 241 39.87 47.27 55.43
N GLN A 242 39.29 47.88 54.39
CA GLN A 242 39.90 49.04 53.72
C GLN A 242 40.05 50.27 54.71
N GLU A 243 39.03 50.52 55.52
CA GLU A 243 39.08 51.57 56.51
C GLU A 243 40.11 51.26 57.62
N GLU A 244 40.20 50.03 58.09
CA GLU A 244 41.21 49.60 59.03
C GLU A 244 42.66 49.76 58.49
N ILE A 245 42.87 49.37 57.22
CA ILE A 245 44.16 49.54 56.52
C ILE A 245 44.50 51.05 56.43
N LYS A 246 43.55 51.89 56.12
CA LYS A 246 43.77 53.35 56.08
C LYS A 246 44.13 53.88 57.47
N ALA A 247 43.44 53.46 58.52
CA ALA A 247 43.75 53.86 59.91
C ALA A 247 45.14 53.38 60.33
N LEU A 248 45.51 52.15 60.02
CA LEU A 248 46.88 51.67 60.33
C LEU A 248 47.96 52.38 59.54
N LYS A 249 47.72 52.72 58.28
CA LYS A 249 48.69 53.55 57.51
C LYS A 249 48.91 54.95 58.13
N ARG A 250 47.81 55.61 58.54
CA ARG A 250 47.95 56.93 59.24
C ARG A 250 48.72 56.80 60.51
N ARG A 251 48.50 55.82 61.35
CA ARG A 251 49.27 55.56 62.57
C ARG A 251 50.78 55.31 62.32
N LEU A 252 51.05 54.58 61.20
CA LEU A 252 52.43 54.32 60.82
C LEU A 252 53.15 55.57 60.31
N GLU A 253 52.44 56.44 59.61
CA GLU A 253 52.97 57.74 59.18
C GLU A 253 53.26 58.64 60.37
N GLU A 254 52.31 58.70 61.32
CA GLU A 254 52.54 59.50 62.62
C GLU A 254 53.71 58.96 63.44
N GLN A 255 53.98 57.67 63.49
CA GLN A 255 55.16 57.10 64.23
C GLN A 255 56.50 57.28 63.50
N ASN A 256 56.51 57.60 62.20
CA ASN A 256 57.74 57.85 61.44
C ASN A 256 58.13 59.30 61.41
N GLU A 257 57.24 60.21 61.90
CA GLU A 257 57.49 61.64 62.01
C GLU A 257 57.95 62.05 63.41
N GLU A 258 57.92 61.18 64.45
CA GLU A 258 58.57 61.31 65.77
C GLU A 258 60.01 60.74 65.76
#